data_970296e9ad9b84a0713fea8eb7de6ae1
#
_entry.id   970296e9ad9b84a0713fea8eb7de6ae1
#
_cell.length_a   1.000
_cell.length_b   1.000
_cell.length_c   1.000
_cell.angle_alpha   90.00
_cell.angle_beta   90.00
_cell.angle_gamma   90.00
#
_symmetry.space_group_name_H-M   'P 1'
#
loop_
_entity.id
_entity.type
_entity.pdbx_description
1 polymer ?
#
loop_
_entity_poly.entity_id
_entity_poly.type
_entity_poly.pdbx_seq_one_letter_code
_entity_poly.pdbx_strand_id
1 'polypeptide(L)'
;MVLSKKEKLIARLKSKPKDFTFDEMRNLLEILEFEMSTKGKTSGSRVKFEKGRVSVYLHRPHPRKELLEYQINYVLEKLESEDLI
;
A
#
# COMPACT_ATOMS: atom_id res chain seq x y z
N MET A 1 24.24 10.39 -1.12
CA MET A 1 23.71 9.18 -0.53
C MET A 1 22.55 8.65 -1.37
N VAL A 2 22.58 7.38 -1.69
CA VAL A 2 21.53 6.79 -2.52
C VAL A 2 20.46 6.17 -1.62
N LEU A 3 19.21 6.59 -1.81
CA LEU A 3 18.09 6.02 -1.08
C LEU A 3 17.80 4.61 -1.60
N SER A 4 17.45 3.71 -0.70
CA SER A 4 17.00 2.39 -1.10
C SER A 4 15.64 2.49 -1.76
N LYS A 5 15.24 1.44 -2.47
CA LYS A 5 13.92 1.41 -3.09
C LYS A 5 12.81 1.60 -2.05
N LYS A 6 12.99 0.98 -0.88
CA LYS A 6 12.06 1.12 0.24
C LYS A 6 11.94 2.59 0.67
N GLU A 7 13.07 3.25 0.88
CA GLU A 7 13.08 4.64 1.33
C GLU A 7 12.44 5.57 0.29
N LYS A 8 12.71 5.32 -0.99
CA LYS A 8 12.13 6.10 -2.08
C LYS A 8 10.62 5.96 -2.12
N LEU A 9 10.13 4.74 -1.97
CA LEU A 9 8.68 4.49 -1.97
C LEU A 9 7.99 5.09 -0.77
N ILE A 10 8.64 5.01 0.41
CA ILE A 10 8.10 5.63 1.63
C ILE A 10 8.02 7.14 1.47
N ALA A 11 9.09 7.75 0.99
CA ALA A 11 9.11 9.20 0.78
C ALA A 11 8.05 9.63 -0.22
N ARG A 12 7.88 8.86 -1.29
CA ARG A 12 6.87 9.13 -2.29
C ARG A 12 5.45 9.01 -1.70
N LEU A 13 5.21 7.97 -0.89
CA LEU A 13 3.92 7.80 -0.24
C LEU A 13 3.60 8.97 0.69
N LYS A 14 4.59 9.41 1.47
CA LYS A 14 4.41 10.51 2.41
C LYS A 14 4.11 11.83 1.71
N SER A 15 4.56 11.98 0.47
CA SER A 15 4.27 13.18 -0.31
C SER A 15 2.86 13.20 -0.88
N LYS A 16 2.12 12.09 -0.73
CA LYS A 16 0.73 11.94 -1.19
C LYS A 16 0.56 12.31 -2.66
N PRO A 17 1.32 11.67 -3.56
CA PRO A 17 1.24 12.02 -4.98
C PRO A 17 -0.07 11.53 -5.58
N LYS A 18 -0.52 12.20 -6.62
CA LYS A 18 -1.76 11.82 -7.31
C LYS A 18 -1.56 10.67 -8.28
N ASP A 19 -0.32 10.31 -8.55
CA ASP A 19 0.02 9.27 -9.52
C ASP A 19 0.60 8.02 -8.88
N PHE A 20 0.35 7.80 -7.58
CA PHE A 20 0.80 6.60 -6.88
C PHE A 20 -0.09 5.43 -7.28
N THR A 21 0.50 4.43 -7.91
CA THR A 21 -0.28 3.31 -8.44
C THR A 21 -0.46 2.19 -7.43
N PHE A 22 -1.45 1.33 -7.71
CA PHE A 22 -1.66 0.14 -6.90
C PHE A 22 -0.40 -0.74 -6.90
N ASP A 23 0.25 -0.89 -8.06
CA ASP A 23 1.46 -1.71 -8.14
C ASP A 23 2.59 -1.15 -7.29
N GLU A 24 2.74 0.17 -7.24
CA GLU A 24 3.74 0.80 -6.37
C GLU A 24 3.42 0.53 -4.91
N MET A 25 2.16 0.62 -4.53
CA MET A 25 1.73 0.34 -3.15
C MET A 25 1.98 -1.12 -2.80
N ARG A 26 1.67 -2.04 -3.71
CA ARG A 26 1.94 -3.46 -3.50
C ARG A 26 3.42 -3.71 -3.29
N ASN A 27 4.26 -3.11 -4.12
CA ASN A 27 5.71 -3.25 -3.99
C ASN A 27 6.20 -2.75 -2.64
N LEU A 28 5.70 -1.60 -2.19
CA LEU A 28 6.09 -1.06 -0.90
C LEU A 28 5.66 -1.99 0.24
N LEU A 29 4.43 -2.47 0.20
CA LEU A 29 3.92 -3.36 1.23
C LEU A 29 4.69 -4.68 1.27
N GLU A 30 5.07 -5.21 0.12
CA GLU A 30 5.89 -6.41 0.06
C GLU A 30 7.29 -6.17 0.63
N ILE A 31 7.87 -5.02 0.35
CA ILE A 31 9.17 -4.64 0.93
C ILE A 31 9.06 -4.54 2.45
N LEU A 32 7.93 -4.07 2.96
CA LEU A 32 7.67 -3.99 4.40
C LEU A 32 7.25 -5.34 4.99
N GLU A 33 7.35 -6.41 4.19
CA GLU A 33 7.07 -7.79 4.59
C GLU A 33 5.59 -8.11 4.80
N PHE A 34 4.72 -7.37 4.13
CA PHE A 34 3.32 -7.73 4.05
C PHE A 34 3.12 -8.82 3.01
N GLU A 35 2.19 -9.70 3.25
CA GLU A 35 1.81 -10.72 2.30
C GLU A 35 0.42 -10.41 1.74
N MET A 36 0.29 -10.49 0.43
CA MET A 36 -1.00 -10.30 -0.20
C MET A 36 -1.80 -11.59 -0.05
N SER A 37 -2.94 -11.48 0.61
CA SER A 37 -3.81 -12.63 0.81
C SER A 37 -4.78 -12.76 -0.35
N THR A 38 -4.78 -13.94 -0.97
CA THR A 38 -5.75 -14.27 -2.01
C THR A 38 -6.76 -15.28 -1.50
N LYS A 39 -6.66 -15.61 -0.21
CA LYS A 39 -7.58 -16.59 0.39
C LYS A 39 -8.95 -15.98 0.61
N GLY A 40 -9.93 -16.78 0.36
CA GLY A 40 -11.31 -16.40 0.58
C GLY A 40 -11.88 -15.64 -0.59
N LYS A 41 -13.18 -15.49 -0.54
CA LYS A 41 -13.90 -14.80 -1.58
C LYS A 41 -13.87 -13.32 -1.30
N THR A 42 -13.00 -12.63 -2.01
CA THR A 42 -13.05 -11.19 -2.00
C THR A 42 -13.96 -10.78 -3.14
N SER A 43 -14.85 -9.86 -2.88
CA SER A 43 -15.73 -9.36 -3.91
C SER A 43 -14.93 -8.44 -4.83
N GLY A 44 -14.82 -8.84 -6.07
CA GLY A 44 -14.24 -8.00 -7.09
C GLY A 44 -12.78 -7.64 -6.87
N SER A 45 -12.49 -6.36 -6.72
CA SER A 45 -11.14 -5.83 -6.72
C SER A 45 -10.51 -5.67 -5.35
N ARG A 46 -11.16 -6.12 -4.30
CA ARG A 46 -10.65 -5.95 -2.96
C ARG A 46 -9.48 -6.90 -2.68
N VAL A 47 -8.41 -6.35 -2.13
CA VAL A 47 -7.20 -7.11 -1.82
C VAL A 47 -6.83 -6.85 -0.37
N LYS A 48 -6.39 -7.89 0.32
CA LYS A 48 -5.93 -7.80 1.70
C LYS A 48 -4.44 -8.06 1.77
N PHE A 49 -3.73 -7.18 2.47
CA PHE A 49 -2.31 -7.38 2.77
C PHE A 49 -2.19 -7.58 4.28
N GLU A 50 -1.39 -8.56 4.68
CA GLU A 50 -1.22 -8.90 6.08
C GLU A 50 0.24 -8.93 6.51
N LYS A 51 0.49 -8.44 7.71
CA LYS A 51 1.78 -8.58 8.37
C LYS A 51 1.50 -8.77 9.87
N GLY A 52 1.61 -10.00 10.35
CA GLY A 52 1.26 -10.29 11.74
C GLY A 52 -0.18 -9.90 12.02
N ARG A 53 -0.36 -8.97 12.95
CA ARG A 53 -1.69 -8.48 13.32
C ARG A 53 -2.18 -7.34 12.44
N VAL A 54 -1.30 -6.79 11.62
CA VAL A 54 -1.62 -5.62 10.82
C VAL A 54 -2.25 -6.06 9.51
N SER A 55 -3.39 -5.50 9.19
CA SER A 55 -4.07 -5.78 7.93
C SER A 55 -4.33 -4.48 7.20
N VAL A 56 -4.09 -4.50 5.89
CA VAL A 56 -4.35 -3.36 5.02
C VAL A 56 -5.26 -3.84 3.90
N TYR A 57 -6.40 -3.18 3.74
CA TYR A 57 -7.37 -3.52 2.71
C TYR A 57 -7.36 -2.45 1.63
N LEU A 58 -7.21 -2.89 0.39
CA LEU A 58 -7.19 -1.97 -0.74
C LEU A 58 -8.08 -2.50 -1.86
N HIS A 59 -8.72 -1.57 -2.56
CA HIS A 59 -9.41 -1.88 -3.81
C HIS A 59 -8.49 -1.53 -4.96
N ARG A 60 -8.39 -2.44 -5.92
CA ARG A 60 -7.65 -2.14 -7.15
C ARG A 60 -8.44 -1.10 -7.94
N PRO A 61 -7.82 0.04 -8.27
CA PRO A 61 -8.51 1.04 -9.07
C PRO A 61 -8.83 0.49 -10.46
N HIS A 62 -9.96 0.91 -11.00
CA HIS A 62 -10.37 0.50 -12.33
C HIS A 62 -11.27 1.55 -12.94
N PRO A 63 -11.04 1.97 -14.17
CA PRO A 63 -9.95 1.55 -15.09
C PRO A 63 -8.60 2.22 -14.82
N ARG A 64 -8.55 3.11 -13.84
CA ARG A 64 -7.33 3.82 -13.48
C ARG A 64 -6.36 2.88 -12.78
N LYS A 65 -5.07 3.20 -12.85
CA LYS A 65 -4.04 2.48 -12.12
C LYS A 65 -3.67 3.18 -10.81
N GLU A 66 -3.95 4.47 -10.73
CA GLU A 66 -3.59 5.31 -9.58
C GLU A 66 -4.58 5.14 -8.45
N LEU A 67 -4.05 5.08 -7.24
CA LEU A 67 -4.87 5.01 -6.04
C LEU A 67 -5.52 6.37 -5.79
N LEU A 68 -6.69 6.33 -5.16
CA LEU A 68 -7.37 7.55 -4.76
C LEU A 68 -6.73 8.12 -3.50
N GLU A 69 -6.90 9.41 -3.28
CA GLU A 69 -6.29 10.09 -2.15
C GLU A 69 -6.65 9.44 -0.81
N TYR A 70 -7.90 9.04 -0.63
CA TYR A 70 -8.31 8.44 0.63
C TYR A 70 -7.60 7.10 0.87
N GLN A 71 -7.28 6.37 -0.19
CA GLN A 71 -6.55 5.13 -0.07
C GLN A 71 -5.10 5.38 0.35
N ILE A 72 -4.47 6.39 -0.21
CA ILE A 72 -3.13 6.80 0.17
C ILE A 72 -3.10 7.18 1.65
N ASN A 73 -4.05 8.03 2.06
CA ASN A 73 -4.13 8.47 3.46
C ASN A 73 -4.36 7.30 4.41
N TYR A 74 -5.23 6.39 4.04
CA TYR A 74 -5.54 5.22 4.84
C TYR A 74 -4.29 4.37 5.08
N VAL A 75 -3.55 4.05 4.03
CA VAL A 75 -2.36 3.21 4.16
C VAL A 75 -1.27 3.94 4.94
N LEU A 76 -1.04 5.20 4.62
CA LEU A 76 -0.02 6.00 5.30
C LEU A 76 -0.29 6.05 6.80
N GLU A 77 -1.53 6.36 7.18
CA GLU A 77 -1.92 6.42 8.58
C GLU A 77 -1.76 5.06 9.26
N LYS A 78 -2.15 4.00 8.59
CA LYS A 78 -2.04 2.64 9.12
C LYS A 78 -0.58 2.28 9.39
N LEU A 79 0.29 2.53 8.41
CA LEU A 79 1.71 2.20 8.54
C LEU A 79 2.39 3.05 9.61
N GLU A 80 2.02 4.31 9.72
CA GLU A 80 2.58 5.19 10.76
C GLU A 80 2.12 4.77 12.15
N SER A 81 0.85 4.44 12.29
CA SER A 81 0.32 4.03 13.59
C SER A 81 0.93 2.73 14.10
N GLU A 82 1.43 1.90 13.20
CA GLU A 82 2.06 0.62 13.57
C GLU A 82 3.59 0.74 13.58
N ASP A 83 4.12 1.94 13.51
CA ASP A 83 5.56 2.21 13.52
C ASP A 83 6.34 1.49 12.40
N LEU A 84 5.69 1.27 11.27
CA LEU A 84 6.34 0.61 10.14
C LEU A 84 7.06 1.58 9.21
N ILE A 85 6.71 2.85 9.31
CA ILE A 85 7.39 3.91 8.56
C ILE A 85 7.51 5.17 9.39
#